data_515c9782a057630958cfaaa9ca7796ea
#
_entry.id   515c9782a057630958cfaaa9ca7796ea
#
_cell.length_a   1.000
_cell.length_b   1.000
_cell.length_c   1.000
_cell.angle_alpha   90.00
_cell.angle_beta   90.00
_cell.angle_gamma   90.00
#
_symmetry.space_group_name_H-M   'P 1'
#
loop_
_entity.id
_entity.type
_entity.pdbx_description
1 polymer ?
#
loop_
_entity_poly.entity_id
_entity_poly.type
_entity_poly.pdbx_seq_one_letter_code
_entity_poly.pdbx_strand_id
1 'polypeptide(L)'
;MAGRSSVKEVTERHDELAAMVGPRLVTEIPGPRTRAQIEADHRVTSPSLPRAYPFAPIRGAGSMLEDVDGNVFLDFNAGIAVCSTGHAHPKVVAAIHAQADRLLHYSGGDFYLPIYAEVCAELDRITTVGGPARTFLTNSGTEAVEAAIKLARISTGRQYLIAFVGSFHGRSYGSVSLTASNAKYHAGFGPLLPGVLHAPYGVPASEYIEPVIFRRLVPPNEVAAVVVEPIQGEGGYVVPPAGWLAELRELCARHGILFVADEIQSGMGRTVRPTRATRSAAPARWPRSSSWRAA
;
A
#
# COMPACT_ATOMS: atom_id res chain seq x y z
N MET A 1 -21.58 27.10 -13.40
CA MET A 1 -20.52 27.41 -12.42
C MET A 1 -21.16 27.33 -11.03
N ALA A 2 -20.95 26.27 -10.27
CA ALA A 2 -21.38 26.21 -8.88
C ALA A 2 -20.53 27.21 -8.09
N GLY A 3 -21.18 28.13 -7.35
CA GLY A 3 -20.50 29.11 -6.51
C GLY A 3 -19.54 28.41 -5.56
N ARG A 4 -18.34 28.96 -5.37
CA ARG A 4 -17.39 28.48 -4.36
C ARG A 4 -17.98 28.73 -2.99
N SER A 5 -18.33 27.68 -2.26
CA SER A 5 -18.72 27.79 -0.84
C SER A 5 -17.62 28.49 -0.05
N SER A 6 -18.00 29.38 0.87
CA SER A 6 -17.03 30.04 1.73
C SER A 6 -16.33 29.03 2.65
N VAL A 7 -15.11 29.33 3.10
CA VAL A 7 -14.37 28.48 4.03
C VAL A 7 -15.20 28.19 5.30
N LYS A 8 -15.94 29.19 5.79
CA LYS A 8 -16.83 29.06 6.95
C LYS A 8 -17.96 28.03 6.70
N GLU A 9 -18.61 28.11 5.56
CA GLU A 9 -19.68 27.18 5.17
C GLU A 9 -19.18 25.74 5.01
N VAL A 10 -17.97 25.56 4.47
CA VAL A 10 -17.32 24.26 4.36
C VAL A 10 -17.02 23.69 5.76
N THR A 11 -16.54 24.50 6.70
CA THR A 11 -16.23 24.08 8.06
C THR A 11 -17.49 23.69 8.84
N GLU A 12 -18.54 24.52 8.80
CA GLU A 12 -19.82 24.24 9.47
C GLU A 12 -20.42 22.90 9.00
N ARG A 13 -20.44 22.66 7.69
CA ARG A 13 -20.92 21.40 7.11
C ARG A 13 -20.05 20.20 7.45
N HIS A 14 -18.74 20.38 7.64
CA HIS A 14 -17.84 19.33 8.10
C HIS A 14 -18.16 18.94 9.54
N ASP A 15 -18.36 19.92 10.43
CA ASP A 15 -18.67 19.69 11.84
C ASP A 15 -20.03 18.99 12.02
N GLU A 16 -21.04 19.40 11.22
CA GLU A 16 -22.33 18.74 11.17
C GLU A 16 -22.18 17.25 10.77
N LEU A 17 -21.40 16.96 9.72
CA LEU A 17 -21.16 15.57 9.27
C LEU A 17 -20.41 14.76 10.33
N ALA A 18 -19.41 15.36 10.98
CA ALA A 18 -18.63 14.72 12.05
C ALA A 18 -19.46 14.40 13.29
N ALA A 19 -20.49 15.19 13.57
CA ALA A 19 -21.39 15.01 14.71
C ALA A 19 -22.52 13.97 14.47
N MET A 20 -22.67 13.47 13.24
CA MET A 20 -23.71 12.49 12.93
C MET A 20 -23.45 11.15 13.62
N VAL A 21 -24.50 10.58 14.21
CA VAL A 21 -24.43 9.32 14.94
C VAL A 21 -24.66 8.08 14.05
N GLY A 22 -25.13 8.27 12.80
CA GLY A 22 -25.41 7.16 11.89
C GLY A 22 -25.68 7.61 10.46
N PRO A 23 -25.88 6.67 9.53
CA PRO A 23 -26.17 6.96 8.13
C PRO A 23 -27.55 7.62 7.98
N ARG A 24 -27.71 8.40 6.91
CA ARG A 24 -28.97 9.05 6.53
C ARG A 24 -29.15 9.01 5.03
N LEU A 25 -30.20 8.36 4.56
CA LEU A 25 -30.55 8.33 3.14
C LEU A 25 -31.66 9.33 2.87
N VAL A 26 -31.47 10.19 1.88
CA VAL A 26 -32.43 11.21 1.43
C VAL A 26 -32.92 10.94 0.01
N THR A 27 -32.25 10.05 -0.72
CA THR A 27 -32.68 9.57 -2.04
C THR A 27 -32.58 8.06 -2.12
N GLU A 28 -33.06 7.45 -3.21
CA GLU A 28 -32.67 6.10 -3.62
C GLU A 28 -31.17 6.03 -3.93
N ILE A 29 -30.58 4.83 -4.00
CA ILE A 29 -29.16 4.62 -4.29
C ILE A 29 -29.03 3.81 -5.58
N PRO A 30 -28.28 4.34 -6.62
CA PRO A 30 -27.70 5.68 -6.69
C PRO A 30 -28.77 6.76 -6.90
N GLY A 31 -28.57 7.94 -6.29
CA GLY A 31 -29.44 9.10 -6.50
C GLY A 31 -29.29 9.73 -7.87
N PRO A 32 -30.15 10.69 -8.24
CA PRO A 32 -30.15 11.29 -9.58
C PRO A 32 -28.84 12.02 -9.93
N ARG A 33 -28.22 12.72 -8.97
CA ARG A 33 -26.95 13.42 -9.18
C ARG A 33 -25.78 12.43 -9.30
N THR A 34 -25.81 11.35 -8.52
CA THR A 34 -24.84 10.26 -8.64
C THR A 34 -24.93 9.60 -10.01
N ARG A 35 -26.13 9.32 -10.53
CA ARG A 35 -26.31 8.81 -11.90
C ARG A 35 -25.71 9.74 -12.95
N ALA A 36 -26.01 11.03 -12.86
CA ALA A 36 -25.45 12.03 -13.77
C ALA A 36 -23.92 12.12 -13.69
N GLN A 37 -23.35 12.00 -12.48
CA GLN A 37 -21.89 11.96 -12.29
C GLN A 37 -21.26 10.71 -12.92
N ILE A 38 -21.88 9.55 -12.78
CA ILE A 38 -21.43 8.31 -13.41
C ILE A 38 -21.44 8.43 -14.93
N GLU A 39 -22.50 8.99 -15.52
CA GLU A 39 -22.57 9.23 -16.97
C GLU A 39 -21.49 10.22 -17.42
N ALA A 40 -21.23 11.27 -16.65
CA ALA A 40 -20.17 12.23 -16.94
C ALA A 40 -18.78 11.58 -16.89
N ASP A 41 -18.52 10.75 -15.87
CA ASP A 41 -17.28 10.00 -15.73
C ASP A 41 -17.06 9.05 -16.92
N HIS A 42 -18.07 8.27 -17.30
CA HIS A 42 -17.98 7.32 -18.40
C HIS A 42 -17.66 7.98 -19.76
N ARG A 43 -18.03 9.24 -19.96
CA ARG A 43 -17.71 9.97 -21.20
C ARG A 43 -16.24 10.33 -21.37
N VAL A 44 -15.51 10.49 -20.26
CA VAL A 44 -14.16 11.07 -20.27
C VAL A 44 -13.10 10.21 -19.58
N THR A 45 -13.52 9.24 -18.76
CA THR A 45 -12.58 8.36 -18.03
C THR A 45 -12.32 7.10 -18.83
N SER A 46 -11.06 6.66 -18.85
CA SER A 46 -10.68 5.41 -19.50
C SER A 46 -11.42 4.22 -18.89
N PRO A 47 -11.99 3.31 -19.70
CA PRO A 47 -12.63 2.09 -19.20
C PRO A 47 -11.65 1.11 -18.53
N SER A 48 -10.33 1.33 -18.66
CA SER A 48 -9.31 0.56 -17.94
C SER A 48 -9.30 0.84 -16.41
N LEU A 49 -10.04 1.86 -15.95
CA LEU A 49 -10.27 2.15 -14.55
C LEU A 49 -11.72 1.83 -14.17
N PRO A 50 -12.05 0.55 -13.89
CA PRO A 50 -13.42 0.17 -13.53
C PRO A 50 -13.79 0.73 -12.14
N ARG A 51 -15.06 1.16 -12.00
CA ARG A 51 -15.66 1.52 -10.73
C ARG A 51 -16.44 0.33 -10.19
N ALA A 52 -16.19 -0.07 -8.93
CA ALA A 52 -16.86 -1.22 -8.32
C ALA A 52 -18.27 -0.88 -7.82
N TYR A 53 -18.52 0.38 -7.46
CA TYR A 53 -19.77 0.80 -6.81
C TYR A 53 -20.32 2.07 -7.45
N PRO A 54 -21.64 2.19 -7.61
CA PRO A 54 -22.32 3.39 -8.10
C PRO A 54 -22.43 4.44 -6.98
N PHE A 55 -21.29 4.97 -6.52
CA PHE A 55 -21.17 5.89 -5.40
C PHE A 55 -20.29 7.07 -5.77
N ALA A 56 -20.76 8.29 -5.54
CA ALA A 56 -20.04 9.53 -5.85
C ALA A 56 -19.85 10.37 -4.57
N PRO A 57 -18.84 10.05 -3.74
CA PRO A 57 -18.56 10.80 -2.51
C PRO A 57 -18.10 12.22 -2.83
N ILE A 58 -18.59 13.19 -2.05
CA ILE A 58 -18.21 14.60 -2.20
C ILE A 58 -17.48 15.14 -0.98
N ARG A 59 -17.76 14.63 0.21
CA ARG A 59 -17.06 14.99 1.44
C ARG A 59 -17.11 13.87 2.48
N GLY A 60 -16.20 13.96 3.46
CA GLY A 60 -16.13 13.03 4.56
C GLY A 60 -15.63 13.70 5.83
N ALA A 61 -16.09 13.21 6.98
CA ALA A 61 -15.65 13.63 8.30
C ALA A 61 -15.65 12.44 9.26
N GLY A 62 -14.51 12.15 9.90
CA GLY A 62 -14.37 10.97 10.73
C GLY A 62 -14.68 9.69 9.95
N SER A 63 -15.70 8.95 10.35
CA SER A 63 -16.17 7.73 9.67
C SER A 63 -17.38 7.94 8.77
N MET A 64 -17.80 9.19 8.53
CA MET A 64 -18.96 9.49 7.70
C MET A 64 -18.53 9.98 6.32
N LEU A 65 -19.25 9.54 5.29
CA LEU A 65 -19.14 10.02 3.90
C LEU A 65 -20.49 10.52 3.42
N GLU A 66 -20.48 11.65 2.73
CA GLU A 66 -21.64 12.19 2.04
C GLU A 66 -21.45 12.10 0.53
N ASP A 67 -22.48 11.62 -0.18
CA ASP A 67 -22.50 11.61 -1.63
C ASP A 67 -23.02 12.93 -2.23
N VAL A 68 -22.95 13.03 -3.55
CA VAL A 68 -23.41 14.24 -4.28
C VAL A 68 -24.92 14.50 -4.20
N ASP A 69 -25.70 13.50 -3.77
CA ASP A 69 -27.15 13.59 -3.56
C ASP A 69 -27.52 14.01 -2.13
N GLY A 70 -26.55 14.01 -1.20
CA GLY A 70 -26.75 14.33 0.22
C GLY A 70 -27.07 13.11 1.09
N ASN A 71 -26.94 11.91 0.55
CA ASN A 71 -26.96 10.69 1.36
C ASN A 71 -25.70 10.59 2.19
N VAL A 72 -25.83 10.19 3.45
CA VAL A 72 -24.71 10.00 4.36
C VAL A 72 -24.55 8.52 4.69
N PHE A 73 -23.32 8.03 4.57
CA PHE A 73 -22.97 6.64 4.79
C PHE A 73 -21.93 6.52 5.89
N LEU A 74 -21.99 5.41 6.62
CA LEU A 74 -20.90 4.99 7.50
C LEU A 74 -19.85 4.26 6.67
N ASP A 75 -18.62 4.77 6.68
CA ASP A 75 -17.52 4.27 5.86
C ASP A 75 -16.77 3.12 6.55
N PHE A 76 -17.02 1.89 6.12
CA PHE A 76 -16.25 0.71 6.50
C PHE A 76 -15.10 0.38 5.52
N ASN A 77 -14.99 1.13 4.41
CA ASN A 77 -13.95 0.91 3.42
C ASN A 77 -12.69 1.74 3.70
N ALA A 78 -12.85 2.92 4.28
CA ALA A 78 -11.78 3.88 4.57
C ALA A 78 -10.87 4.19 3.36
N GLY A 79 -11.44 4.19 2.12
CA GLY A 79 -10.67 4.37 0.89
C GLY A 79 -9.71 3.22 0.58
N ILE A 80 -10.14 1.99 0.79
CA ILE A 80 -9.36 0.75 0.76
C ILE A 80 -8.28 0.76 1.86
N ALA A 81 -8.76 0.93 3.11
CA ALA A 81 -7.96 0.96 4.33
C ALA A 81 -6.95 2.12 4.47
N VAL A 82 -7.06 3.17 3.64
CA VAL A 82 -6.11 4.31 3.62
C VAL A 82 -6.35 5.31 4.75
N CYS A 83 -7.61 5.71 4.98
CA CYS A 83 -7.95 6.78 5.93
C CYS A 83 -7.92 6.29 7.39
N SER A 84 -6.73 5.94 7.90
CA SER A 84 -6.56 5.39 9.27
C SER A 84 -6.94 6.37 10.38
N THR A 85 -6.87 7.70 10.12
CA THR A 85 -7.26 8.76 11.06
C THR A 85 -8.70 9.22 10.89
N GLY A 86 -9.45 8.62 9.98
CA GLY A 86 -10.74 9.12 9.51
C GLY A 86 -10.59 10.21 8.44
N HIS A 87 -11.72 10.54 7.81
CA HIS A 87 -11.77 11.58 6.77
C HIS A 87 -11.58 12.96 7.36
N ALA A 88 -10.84 13.81 6.65
CA ALA A 88 -10.59 15.22 6.96
C ALA A 88 -10.14 15.47 8.42
N HIS A 89 -9.24 14.64 8.95
CA HIS A 89 -8.74 14.80 10.32
C HIS A 89 -8.12 16.19 10.51
N PRO A 90 -8.55 16.99 11.52
CA PRO A 90 -8.20 18.42 11.62
C PRO A 90 -6.69 18.70 11.62
N LYS A 91 -5.91 17.91 12.35
CA LYS A 91 -4.43 18.06 12.40
C LYS A 91 -3.77 17.75 11.05
N VAL A 92 -4.29 16.78 10.30
CA VAL A 92 -3.76 16.42 8.98
C VAL A 92 -4.07 17.54 7.98
N VAL A 93 -5.32 18.01 7.97
CA VAL A 93 -5.74 19.12 7.10
C VAL A 93 -4.94 20.39 7.39
N ALA A 94 -4.76 20.74 8.65
CA ALA A 94 -3.97 21.93 9.06
C ALA A 94 -2.50 21.81 8.62
N ALA A 95 -1.89 20.62 8.73
CA ALA A 95 -0.51 20.39 8.28
C ALA A 95 -0.38 20.54 6.76
N ILE A 96 -1.37 20.03 5.99
CA ILE A 96 -1.41 20.18 4.52
C ILE A 96 -1.50 21.66 4.13
N HIS A 97 -2.41 22.43 4.75
CA HIS A 97 -2.55 23.87 4.48
C HIS A 97 -1.26 24.63 4.79
N ALA A 98 -0.67 24.39 5.96
CA ALA A 98 0.56 25.07 6.37
C ALA A 98 1.74 24.75 5.42
N GLN A 99 1.81 23.54 4.88
CA GLN A 99 2.84 23.20 3.91
C GLN A 99 2.54 23.77 2.51
N ALA A 100 1.26 23.77 2.09
CA ALA A 100 0.84 24.34 0.81
C ALA A 100 1.16 25.83 0.72
N ASP A 101 1.00 26.58 1.82
CA ASP A 101 1.34 28.01 1.89
C ASP A 101 2.85 28.29 1.79
N ARG A 102 3.69 27.27 2.03
CA ARG A 102 5.16 27.43 1.97
C ARG A 102 5.74 26.96 0.64
N LEU A 103 5.48 25.70 0.28
CA LEU A 103 6.07 25.06 -0.89
C LEU A 103 5.27 23.81 -1.25
N LEU A 104 4.66 23.79 -2.43
CA LEU A 104 3.91 22.64 -2.94
C LEU A 104 4.82 21.56 -3.49
N HIS A 105 5.85 21.93 -4.25
CA HIS A 105 6.73 20.99 -4.91
C HIS A 105 8.12 21.58 -5.17
N TYR A 106 9.15 20.74 -5.02
CA TYR A 106 10.48 20.94 -5.58
C TYR A 106 11.15 19.58 -5.81
N SER A 107 12.20 19.52 -6.66
CA SER A 107 12.86 18.26 -6.99
C SER A 107 13.69 17.73 -5.81
N GLY A 108 13.16 16.74 -5.11
CA GLY A 108 13.88 16.04 -4.03
C GLY A 108 15.01 15.13 -4.52
N GLY A 109 15.06 14.84 -5.83
CA GLY A 109 16.18 14.11 -6.45
C GLY A 109 17.43 14.96 -6.62
N ASP A 110 17.25 16.27 -6.81
CA ASP A 110 18.34 17.20 -7.07
C ASP A 110 18.67 18.08 -5.85
N PHE A 111 17.72 18.30 -4.95
CA PHE A 111 17.84 19.24 -3.84
C PHE A 111 17.43 18.64 -2.51
N TYR A 112 18.03 19.12 -1.43
CA TYR A 112 17.68 18.70 -0.08
C TYR A 112 16.44 19.43 0.44
N LEU A 113 15.41 18.69 0.75
CA LEU A 113 14.15 19.22 1.32
C LEU A 113 14.11 18.90 2.83
N PRO A 114 14.02 19.89 3.73
CA PRO A 114 13.94 19.63 5.17
C PRO A 114 12.82 18.66 5.54
N ILE A 115 11.61 18.87 5.02
CA ILE A 115 10.46 18.01 5.29
C ILE A 115 10.68 16.55 4.86
N TYR A 116 11.50 16.29 3.82
CA TYR A 116 11.85 14.93 3.40
C TYR A 116 12.69 14.23 4.47
N ALA A 117 13.69 14.92 5.00
CA ALA A 117 14.54 14.38 6.07
C ALA A 117 13.76 14.18 7.37
N GLU A 118 12.86 15.10 7.72
CA GLU A 118 12.00 15.00 8.90
C GLU A 118 11.09 13.75 8.84
N VAL A 119 10.41 13.52 7.71
CA VAL A 119 9.55 12.32 7.57
C VAL A 119 10.37 11.04 7.56
N CYS A 120 11.56 11.03 6.95
CA CYS A 120 12.45 9.85 6.98
C CYS A 120 12.93 9.54 8.40
N ALA A 121 13.27 10.56 9.20
CA ALA A 121 13.66 10.38 10.61
C ALA A 121 12.50 9.85 11.46
N GLU A 122 11.28 10.32 11.23
CA GLU A 122 10.10 9.81 11.93
C GLU A 122 9.78 8.36 11.53
N LEU A 123 9.93 8.01 10.26
CA LEU A 123 9.76 6.63 9.78
C LEU A 123 10.83 5.70 10.36
N ASP A 124 12.10 6.12 10.49
CA ASP A 124 13.14 5.35 11.18
C ASP A 124 12.77 5.12 12.65
N ARG A 125 12.25 6.14 13.33
CA ARG A 125 11.83 6.06 14.76
C ARG A 125 10.70 5.04 15.00
N ILE A 126 9.73 4.95 14.08
CA ILE A 126 8.56 4.06 14.24
C ILE A 126 8.75 2.68 13.60
N THR A 127 9.73 2.55 12.70
CA THR A 127 10.01 1.30 12.00
C THR A 127 10.65 0.26 12.94
N THR A 128 10.27 -1.00 12.79
CA THR A 128 10.70 -2.10 13.67
C THR A 128 11.73 -3.04 13.03
N VAL A 129 12.42 -2.60 11.97
CA VAL A 129 13.37 -3.44 11.20
C VAL A 129 14.70 -3.73 11.90
N GLY A 130 14.91 -3.28 13.10
CA GLY A 130 16.14 -3.56 13.87
C GLY A 130 17.39 -2.85 13.32
N GLY A 131 17.89 -1.86 14.07
CA GLY A 131 18.99 -1.00 13.67
C GLY A 131 18.54 0.22 12.88
N PRO A 132 19.46 1.12 12.49
CA PRO A 132 19.16 2.32 11.73
C PRO A 132 18.53 1.97 10.38
N ALA A 133 17.32 2.46 10.12
CA ALA A 133 16.64 2.30 8.85
C ALA A 133 16.93 3.46 7.89
N ARG A 134 16.69 3.21 6.62
CA ARG A 134 16.72 4.26 5.58
C ARG A 134 15.45 4.19 4.78
N THR A 135 14.86 5.35 4.54
CA THR A 135 13.61 5.48 3.82
C THR A 135 13.86 5.97 2.40
N PHE A 136 13.19 5.33 1.45
CA PHE A 136 13.07 5.78 0.08
C PHE A 136 11.59 6.03 -0.21
N LEU A 137 11.21 7.29 -0.40
CA LEU A 137 9.82 7.68 -0.67
C LEU A 137 9.49 7.52 -2.15
N THR A 138 8.29 7.03 -2.42
CA THR A 138 7.73 6.84 -3.77
C THR A 138 6.32 7.44 -3.83
N ASN A 139 5.72 7.49 -5.02
CA ASN A 139 4.39 8.09 -5.22
C ASN A 139 3.25 7.07 -5.05
N SER A 140 3.56 5.79 -5.02
CA SER A 140 2.55 4.72 -4.92
C SER A 140 3.13 3.44 -4.33
N GLY A 141 2.24 2.56 -3.85
CA GLY A 141 2.62 1.24 -3.35
C GLY A 141 3.27 0.38 -4.43
N THR A 142 2.79 0.44 -5.68
CA THR A 142 3.40 -0.31 -6.79
C THR A 142 4.85 0.12 -7.03
N GLU A 143 5.15 1.42 -6.97
CA GLU A 143 6.52 1.94 -7.08
C GLU A 143 7.41 1.51 -5.91
N ALA A 144 6.87 1.44 -4.70
CA ALA A 144 7.58 0.92 -3.54
C ALA A 144 7.96 -0.56 -3.72
N VAL A 145 7.06 -1.36 -4.27
CA VAL A 145 7.32 -2.78 -4.59
C VAL A 145 8.36 -2.90 -5.72
N GLU A 146 8.28 -2.09 -6.78
CA GLU A 146 9.32 -2.06 -7.83
C GLU A 146 10.70 -1.72 -7.25
N ALA A 147 10.76 -0.74 -6.36
CA ALA A 147 12.00 -0.38 -5.66
C ALA A 147 12.53 -1.55 -4.80
N ALA A 148 11.64 -2.26 -4.10
CA ALA A 148 12.00 -3.43 -3.31
C ALA A 148 12.55 -4.58 -4.18
N ILE A 149 11.94 -4.85 -5.33
CA ILE A 149 12.42 -5.85 -6.30
C ILE A 149 13.84 -5.49 -6.78
N LYS A 150 14.03 -4.24 -7.20
CA LYS A 150 15.35 -3.75 -7.67
C LYS A 150 16.40 -3.82 -6.57
N LEU A 151 16.05 -3.36 -5.36
CA LEU A 151 16.93 -3.42 -4.21
C LEU A 151 17.31 -4.85 -3.86
N ALA A 152 16.34 -5.77 -3.83
CA ALA A 152 16.59 -7.17 -3.52
C ALA A 152 17.58 -7.80 -4.51
N ARG A 153 17.36 -7.60 -5.79
CA ARG A 153 18.23 -8.16 -6.83
C ARG A 153 19.64 -7.58 -6.81
N ILE A 154 19.78 -6.25 -6.71
CA ILE A 154 21.11 -5.61 -6.75
C ILE A 154 21.93 -5.88 -5.48
N SER A 155 21.28 -5.97 -4.31
CA SER A 155 22.00 -6.17 -3.05
C SER A 155 22.42 -7.62 -2.80
N THR A 156 21.71 -8.58 -3.39
CA THR A 156 22.02 -10.02 -3.25
C THR A 156 22.78 -10.58 -4.45
N GLY A 157 22.69 -9.96 -5.62
CA GLY A 157 23.16 -10.51 -6.90
C GLY A 157 22.28 -11.67 -7.40
N ARG A 158 21.14 -11.94 -6.77
CA ARG A 158 20.26 -13.07 -7.06
C ARG A 158 19.06 -12.63 -7.89
N GLN A 159 18.39 -13.56 -8.58
CA GLN A 159 17.37 -13.22 -9.57
C GLN A 159 15.94 -13.56 -9.13
N TYR A 160 15.74 -14.64 -8.37
CA TYR A 160 14.40 -15.15 -8.08
C TYR A 160 13.75 -14.44 -6.88
N LEU A 161 12.44 -14.35 -6.96
CA LEU A 161 11.58 -13.79 -5.92
C LEU A 161 10.49 -14.80 -5.59
N ILE A 162 10.14 -14.92 -4.33
CA ILE A 162 9.01 -15.73 -3.87
C ILE A 162 7.91 -14.78 -3.38
N ALA A 163 6.70 -14.93 -3.90
CA ALA A 163 5.48 -14.29 -3.45
C ALA A 163 4.45 -15.35 -3.06
N PHE A 164 3.22 -14.96 -2.74
CA PHE A 164 2.21 -15.88 -2.27
C PHE A 164 0.92 -15.82 -3.07
N VAL A 165 0.26 -16.97 -3.24
CA VAL A 165 -1.08 -17.02 -3.82
C VAL A 165 -2.04 -16.20 -2.95
N GLY A 166 -2.92 -15.43 -3.56
CA GLY A 166 -3.82 -14.51 -2.87
C GLY A 166 -3.22 -13.13 -2.60
N SER A 167 -1.92 -12.88 -2.87
CA SER A 167 -1.28 -11.59 -2.62
C SER A 167 -1.63 -10.53 -3.66
N PHE A 168 -1.60 -9.26 -3.23
CA PHE A 168 -1.69 -8.09 -4.11
C PHE A 168 -0.55 -7.12 -3.80
N HIS A 169 0.34 -6.93 -4.76
CA HIS A 169 1.53 -6.09 -4.62
C HIS A 169 1.57 -4.89 -5.59
N GLY A 170 0.53 -4.73 -6.40
CA GLY A 170 0.43 -3.64 -7.38
C GLY A 170 0.15 -4.12 -8.80
N ARG A 171 0.22 -3.19 -9.76
CA ARG A 171 -0.17 -3.41 -11.17
C ARG A 171 0.85 -2.92 -12.19
N SER A 172 2.02 -2.41 -11.79
CA SER A 172 3.17 -2.25 -12.70
C SER A 172 3.80 -3.62 -12.98
N TYR A 173 4.61 -3.76 -14.03
CA TYR A 173 5.04 -5.09 -14.51
C TYR A 173 5.78 -5.93 -13.46
N GLY A 174 6.66 -5.36 -12.66
CA GLY A 174 7.33 -6.08 -11.58
C GLY A 174 6.36 -6.44 -10.46
N SER A 175 5.58 -5.49 -9.99
CA SER A 175 4.65 -5.71 -8.88
C SER A 175 3.48 -6.61 -9.27
N VAL A 176 2.96 -6.51 -10.51
CA VAL A 176 1.89 -7.42 -10.98
C VAL A 176 2.39 -8.84 -11.12
N SER A 177 3.68 -9.03 -11.37
CA SER A 177 4.27 -10.38 -11.42
C SER A 177 4.29 -11.06 -10.05
N LEU A 178 4.33 -10.30 -8.96
CA LEU A 178 4.19 -10.79 -7.59
C LEU A 178 2.72 -10.94 -7.16
N THR A 179 1.81 -10.19 -7.77
CA THR A 179 0.37 -10.21 -7.47
C THR A 179 -0.24 -11.54 -7.91
N ALA A 180 -0.98 -12.21 -7.05
CA ALA A 180 -1.68 -13.48 -7.34
C ALA A 180 -3.06 -13.56 -6.64
N SER A 181 -3.67 -12.41 -6.35
CA SER A 181 -5.01 -12.34 -5.75
C SER A 181 -6.11 -12.69 -6.75
N ASN A 182 -5.91 -12.37 -8.03
CA ASN A 182 -6.89 -12.67 -9.09
C ASN A 182 -6.21 -12.73 -10.46
N ALA A 183 -6.55 -13.73 -11.26
CA ALA A 183 -6.01 -13.95 -12.61
C ALA A 183 -6.26 -12.77 -13.57
N LYS A 184 -7.30 -11.96 -13.34
CA LYS A 184 -7.60 -10.76 -14.16
C LYS A 184 -6.44 -9.77 -14.22
N TYR A 185 -5.56 -9.72 -13.20
CA TYR A 185 -4.41 -8.81 -13.18
C TYR A 185 -3.29 -9.23 -14.12
N HIS A 186 -3.23 -10.51 -14.47
CA HIS A 186 -2.26 -11.05 -15.42
C HIS A 186 -2.80 -11.12 -16.87
N ALA A 187 -4.11 -11.23 -17.00
CA ALA A 187 -4.76 -11.49 -18.29
C ALA A 187 -4.44 -10.40 -19.33
N GLY A 188 -3.79 -10.80 -20.43
CA GLY A 188 -3.41 -9.90 -21.52
C GLY A 188 -2.14 -9.08 -21.31
N PHE A 189 -1.44 -9.23 -20.16
CA PHE A 189 -0.24 -8.45 -19.83
C PHE A 189 1.07 -9.25 -19.89
N GLY A 190 1.05 -10.50 -20.40
CA GLY A 190 2.28 -11.27 -20.57
C GLY A 190 3.20 -10.74 -21.67
N PRO A 191 4.52 -11.05 -21.64
CA PRO A 191 5.17 -11.80 -20.58
C PRO A 191 5.41 -10.93 -19.32
N LEU A 192 5.21 -11.53 -18.15
CA LEU A 192 5.48 -10.89 -16.87
C LEU A 192 6.99 -10.91 -16.54
N LEU A 193 7.39 -10.26 -15.45
CA LEU A 193 8.78 -10.26 -14.97
C LEU A 193 9.22 -11.71 -14.67
N PRO A 194 10.29 -12.21 -15.29
CA PRO A 194 10.78 -13.57 -15.05
C PRO A 194 11.39 -13.73 -13.65
N GLY A 195 11.41 -14.98 -13.16
CA GLY A 195 12.02 -15.32 -11.89
C GLY A 195 11.13 -15.09 -10.67
N VAL A 196 9.80 -14.99 -10.86
CA VAL A 196 8.84 -14.93 -9.76
C VAL A 196 8.20 -16.31 -9.57
N LEU A 197 8.18 -16.79 -8.33
CA LEU A 197 7.56 -18.04 -7.90
C LEU A 197 6.49 -17.73 -6.85
N HIS A 198 5.39 -18.47 -6.88
CA HIS A 198 4.31 -18.31 -5.91
C HIS A 198 4.20 -19.55 -5.01
N ALA A 199 4.17 -19.31 -3.69
CA ALA A 199 3.90 -20.32 -2.67
C ALA A 199 2.48 -20.17 -2.10
N PRO A 200 1.88 -21.21 -1.54
CA PRO A 200 0.65 -21.09 -0.77
C PRO A 200 0.87 -20.19 0.46
N TYR A 201 -0.07 -19.29 0.73
CA TYR A 201 -0.02 -18.41 1.89
C TYR A 201 -0.40 -19.15 3.17
N GLY A 202 0.34 -18.95 4.25
CA GLY A 202 0.05 -19.55 5.55
C GLY A 202 0.45 -21.03 5.68
N VAL A 203 1.02 -21.64 4.65
CA VAL A 203 1.55 -23.00 4.70
C VAL A 203 2.99 -22.96 5.24
N PRO A 204 3.37 -23.84 6.20
CA PRO A 204 4.74 -23.93 6.71
C PRO A 204 5.79 -24.05 5.60
N ALA A 205 6.92 -23.36 5.77
CA ALA A 205 7.99 -23.37 4.76
C ALA A 205 8.56 -24.78 4.53
N SER A 206 8.59 -25.61 5.57
CA SER A 206 8.99 -27.00 5.53
C SER A 206 8.07 -27.90 4.70
N GLU A 207 6.83 -27.48 4.46
CA GLU A 207 5.86 -28.25 3.68
C GLU A 207 5.84 -27.89 2.19
N TYR A 208 6.23 -26.65 1.84
CA TYR A 208 6.18 -26.21 0.44
C TYR A 208 7.46 -25.52 -0.05
N ILE A 209 7.95 -24.49 0.62
CA ILE A 209 9.08 -23.70 0.11
C ILE A 209 10.35 -24.57 0.06
N GLU A 210 10.68 -25.28 1.13
CA GLU A 210 11.88 -26.12 1.17
C GLU A 210 11.77 -27.36 0.24
N PRO A 211 10.72 -28.23 0.29
CA PRO A 211 10.68 -29.44 -0.51
C PRO A 211 10.29 -29.21 -1.98
N VAL A 212 9.57 -28.13 -2.30
CA VAL A 212 9.12 -27.86 -3.68
C VAL A 212 9.99 -26.79 -4.32
N ILE A 213 10.02 -25.58 -3.75
CA ILE A 213 10.74 -24.47 -4.38
C ILE A 213 12.25 -24.74 -4.32
N PHE A 214 12.83 -24.88 -3.13
CA PHE A 214 14.29 -24.97 -2.99
C PHE A 214 14.89 -26.26 -3.52
N ARG A 215 14.18 -27.37 -3.39
CA ARG A 215 14.71 -28.67 -3.82
C ARG A 215 14.47 -28.96 -5.30
N ARG A 216 13.37 -28.43 -5.90
CA ARG A 216 12.93 -28.84 -7.24
C ARG A 216 12.94 -27.73 -8.29
N LEU A 217 12.79 -26.48 -7.91
CA LEU A 217 12.63 -25.38 -8.86
C LEU A 217 13.84 -24.46 -8.88
N VAL A 218 14.24 -23.92 -7.73
CA VAL A 218 15.32 -22.91 -7.63
C VAL A 218 16.06 -23.11 -6.30
N PRO A 219 17.38 -23.28 -6.31
CA PRO A 219 18.14 -23.40 -5.07
C PRO A 219 18.09 -22.07 -4.27
N PRO A 220 18.11 -22.12 -2.93
CA PRO A 220 17.90 -20.95 -2.08
C PRO A 220 18.94 -19.82 -2.27
N ASN A 221 20.14 -20.14 -2.73
CA ASN A 221 21.18 -19.16 -3.05
C ASN A 221 20.93 -18.36 -4.32
N GLU A 222 19.92 -18.69 -5.11
CA GLU A 222 19.44 -17.92 -6.26
C GLU A 222 18.23 -17.02 -5.91
N VAL A 223 17.64 -17.19 -4.73
CA VAL A 223 16.47 -16.42 -4.30
C VAL A 223 16.92 -15.11 -3.65
N ALA A 224 16.52 -13.98 -4.22
CA ALA A 224 16.85 -12.64 -3.75
C ALA A 224 15.97 -12.23 -2.55
N ALA A 225 14.66 -12.46 -2.65
CA ALA A 225 13.73 -12.06 -1.60
C ALA A 225 12.48 -12.97 -1.54
N VAL A 226 11.88 -12.99 -0.36
CA VAL A 226 10.50 -13.40 -0.12
C VAL A 226 9.70 -12.14 0.15
N VAL A 227 8.63 -11.91 -0.64
CA VAL A 227 7.73 -10.76 -0.52
C VAL A 227 6.39 -11.24 0.02
N VAL A 228 5.95 -10.68 1.13
CA VAL A 228 4.76 -11.16 1.85
C VAL A 228 3.96 -10.01 2.45
N GLU A 229 2.64 -10.05 2.29
CA GLU A 229 1.73 -9.23 3.08
C GLU A 229 1.60 -9.86 4.49
N PRO A 230 1.83 -9.12 5.59
CA PRO A 230 1.62 -9.66 6.96
C PRO A 230 0.18 -10.09 7.21
N ILE A 231 -0.77 -9.44 6.56
CA ILE A 231 -2.18 -9.81 6.42
C ILE A 231 -2.54 -9.55 4.96
N GLN A 232 -2.98 -10.57 4.23
CA GLN A 232 -3.40 -10.37 2.85
C GLN A 232 -4.65 -9.48 2.81
N GLY A 233 -4.58 -8.36 2.10
CA GLY A 233 -5.68 -7.42 1.98
C GLY A 233 -6.69 -7.87 0.92
N GLU A 234 -6.34 -7.77 -0.33
CA GLU A 234 -7.23 -8.11 -1.46
C GLU A 234 -7.55 -9.61 -1.54
N GLY A 235 -6.68 -10.47 -1.02
CA GLY A 235 -6.91 -11.90 -0.89
C GLY A 235 -8.05 -12.27 0.07
N GLY A 236 -8.63 -11.30 0.79
CA GLY A 236 -9.80 -11.51 1.67
C GLY A 236 -9.55 -11.24 3.15
N TYR A 237 -8.63 -10.35 3.48
CA TYR A 237 -8.21 -10.05 4.86
C TYR A 237 -7.72 -11.31 5.61
N VAL A 238 -6.90 -12.09 4.92
CA VAL A 238 -6.41 -13.37 5.42
C VAL A 238 -5.29 -13.15 6.42
N VAL A 239 -5.53 -13.56 7.67
CA VAL A 239 -4.52 -13.56 8.74
C VAL A 239 -3.79 -14.91 8.72
N PRO A 240 -2.46 -14.95 8.63
CA PRO A 240 -1.72 -16.21 8.60
C PRO A 240 -1.73 -16.90 9.97
N PRO A 241 -1.46 -18.21 10.03
CA PRO A 241 -1.31 -18.92 11.31
C PRO A 241 -0.28 -18.26 12.23
N ALA A 242 -0.54 -18.35 13.54
CA ALA A 242 0.38 -17.79 14.54
C ALA A 242 1.79 -18.39 14.39
N GLY A 243 2.81 -17.54 14.35
CA GLY A 243 4.22 -17.96 14.20
C GLY A 243 4.69 -18.11 12.76
N TRP A 244 3.82 -18.24 11.77
CA TRP A 244 4.21 -18.47 10.38
C TRP A 244 5.13 -17.36 9.80
N LEU A 245 4.84 -16.10 10.05
CA LEU A 245 5.71 -15.01 9.60
C LEU A 245 7.10 -15.03 10.28
N ALA A 246 7.17 -15.49 11.52
CA ALA A 246 8.45 -15.65 12.22
C ALA A 246 9.26 -16.80 11.60
N GLU A 247 8.64 -17.95 11.35
CA GLU A 247 9.23 -19.07 10.64
C GLU A 247 9.76 -18.65 9.25
N LEU A 248 8.96 -17.95 8.48
CA LEU A 248 9.32 -17.48 7.14
C LEU A 248 10.53 -16.52 7.19
N ARG A 249 10.57 -15.63 8.19
CA ARG A 249 11.72 -14.75 8.40
C ARG A 249 12.98 -15.51 8.80
N GLU A 250 12.86 -16.53 9.66
CA GLU A 250 13.97 -17.39 10.05
C GLU A 250 14.50 -18.21 8.85
N LEU A 251 13.61 -18.72 7.99
CA LEU A 251 13.99 -19.35 6.73
C LEU A 251 14.82 -18.38 5.89
N CYS A 252 14.34 -17.16 5.69
CA CYS A 252 15.05 -16.13 4.94
C CYS A 252 16.44 -15.85 5.53
N ALA A 253 16.55 -15.71 6.85
CA ALA A 253 17.80 -15.47 7.53
C ALA A 253 18.81 -16.61 7.37
N ARG A 254 18.36 -17.88 7.46
CA ARG A 254 19.22 -19.07 7.26
C ARG A 254 19.87 -19.11 5.88
N HIS A 255 19.17 -18.63 4.86
CA HIS A 255 19.63 -18.68 3.47
C HIS A 255 20.15 -17.35 2.92
N GLY A 256 20.19 -16.29 3.75
CA GLY A 256 20.59 -14.94 3.31
C GLY A 256 19.63 -14.36 2.25
N ILE A 257 18.36 -14.75 2.31
CA ILE A 257 17.26 -14.21 1.49
C ILE A 257 16.71 -12.97 2.17
N LEU A 258 16.38 -11.94 1.41
CA LEU A 258 15.76 -10.75 1.99
C LEU A 258 14.27 -11.03 2.32
N PHE A 259 13.86 -10.66 3.52
CA PHE A 259 12.46 -10.69 3.92
C PHE A 259 11.83 -9.31 3.68
N VAL A 260 10.88 -9.23 2.76
CA VAL A 260 10.15 -8.00 2.41
C VAL A 260 8.72 -8.11 2.90
N ALA A 261 8.41 -7.37 3.98
CA ALA A 261 7.04 -7.25 4.46
C ALA A 261 6.33 -6.11 3.70
N ASP A 262 5.32 -6.46 2.91
CA ASP A 262 4.46 -5.49 2.25
C ASP A 262 3.37 -5.04 3.23
N GLU A 263 3.61 -3.93 3.89
CA GLU A 263 2.69 -3.30 4.84
C GLU A 263 1.92 -2.11 4.22
N ILE A 264 1.85 -2.01 2.90
CA ILE A 264 1.17 -0.91 2.21
C ILE A 264 -0.29 -0.80 2.68
N GLN A 265 -0.99 -1.91 2.85
CA GLN A 265 -2.36 -1.90 3.34
C GLN A 265 -2.45 -2.13 4.86
N SER A 266 -1.63 -3.00 5.43
CA SER A 266 -1.72 -3.40 6.84
C SER A 266 -0.94 -2.50 7.81
N GLY A 267 -0.06 -1.65 7.32
CA GLY A 267 0.79 -0.76 8.11
C GLY A 267 0.13 0.52 8.61
N MET A 268 0.93 1.45 9.08
CA MET A 268 0.56 2.83 9.50
C MET A 268 -0.65 2.90 10.44
N GLY A 269 -0.71 1.99 11.43
CA GLY A 269 -1.76 1.95 12.44
C GLY A 269 -3.02 1.18 12.02
N ARG A 270 -3.12 0.67 10.79
CA ARG A 270 -4.30 -0.09 10.33
C ARG A 270 -4.56 -1.34 11.17
N THR A 271 -3.53 -2.07 11.57
CA THR A 271 -3.63 -3.31 12.35
C THR A 271 -3.30 -3.11 13.84
N VAL A 272 -3.28 -1.87 14.33
CA VAL A 272 -3.10 -1.47 15.75
C VAL A 272 -1.71 -1.78 16.34
N ARG A 273 -1.00 -2.77 15.84
CA ARG A 273 0.38 -3.07 16.27
C ARG A 273 1.25 -3.28 15.03
N PRO A 274 2.48 -2.71 15.02
CA PRO A 274 3.48 -3.18 14.08
C PRO A 274 3.56 -4.69 14.22
N THR A 275 3.41 -5.42 13.15
CA THR A 275 3.47 -6.87 13.19
C THR A 275 4.83 -7.26 13.78
N ARG A 276 4.87 -8.15 14.79
CA ARG A 276 6.12 -8.66 15.37
C ARG A 276 7.05 -9.32 14.34
N ALA A 277 6.56 -9.55 13.13
CA ALA A 277 7.34 -10.02 11.99
C ALA A 277 8.52 -9.10 11.65
N THR A 278 8.39 -7.78 11.90
CA THR A 278 9.42 -6.79 11.59
C THR A 278 10.44 -6.58 12.73
N ARG A 279 10.23 -7.12 13.92
CA ARG A 279 11.02 -6.81 15.12
C ARG A 279 12.43 -7.39 15.22
N SER A 280 12.99 -8.05 14.23
CA SER A 280 14.42 -8.37 14.18
C SER A 280 14.81 -8.93 12.82
N ALA A 281 15.10 -8.08 11.85
CA ALA A 281 15.96 -8.46 10.74
C ALA A 281 17.40 -8.12 11.14
N ALA A 282 18.34 -9.05 10.91
CA ALA A 282 19.75 -8.68 10.94
C ALA A 282 19.96 -7.54 9.93
N PRO A 283 20.77 -6.53 10.23
CA PRO A 283 20.96 -5.40 9.35
C PRO A 283 21.49 -5.92 8.00
N ALA A 284 20.72 -5.68 6.94
CA ALA A 284 21.25 -5.86 5.59
C ALA A 284 22.46 -4.93 5.49
N ARG A 285 23.66 -5.48 5.33
CA ARG A 285 24.85 -4.67 5.08
C ARG A 285 24.68 -4.00 3.72
N TRP A 286 24.41 -2.70 3.72
CA TRP A 286 24.50 -1.90 2.51
C TRP A 286 25.90 -2.06 1.92
N PRO A 287 26.03 -2.39 0.63
CA PRO A 287 27.32 -2.28 -0.02
C PRO A 287 27.76 -0.82 0.09
N ARG A 288 28.93 -0.59 0.68
CA ARG A 288 29.61 0.70 0.60
C ARG A 288 30.12 0.84 -0.83
N SER A 289 29.29 1.24 -1.74
CA SER A 289 29.76 1.53 -3.09
C SER A 289 29.18 2.84 -3.59
N SER A 290 30.09 3.71 -3.99
CA SER A 290 29.95 4.97 -4.69
C SER A 290 29.38 4.82 -6.12
N SER A 291 28.67 3.74 -6.43
CA SER A 291 28.23 3.41 -7.80
C SER A 291 26.77 3.75 -8.13
N TRP A 292 26.06 4.44 -7.25
CA TRP A 292 24.76 5.02 -7.59
C TRP A 292 24.97 6.42 -8.20
N ARG A 293 25.49 6.45 -9.42
CA ARG A 293 25.32 7.62 -10.30
C ARG A 293 24.13 7.33 -11.18
N ALA A 294 23.20 8.31 -11.20
CA ALA A 294 22.03 8.30 -12.06
C ALA A 294 22.44 7.98 -13.51
N ALA A 295 21.72 7.02 -14.10
CA ALA A 295 21.58 6.89 -15.54
C ALA A 295 20.15 7.30 -15.89
#